data_472205ba0b39b14a4df38b9d2514cea6
#
_entry.id   472205ba0b39b14a4df38b9d2514cea6
#
_cell.length_a   1.000
_cell.length_b   1.000
_cell.length_c   1.000
_cell.angle_alpha   90.00
_cell.angle_beta   90.00
_cell.angle_gamma   90.00
#
_symmetry.space_group_name_H-M   'P 1'
#
loop_
_entity.id
_entity.type
_entity.pdbx_description
1 polymer ?
#
loop_
_entity_poly.entity_id
_entity_poly.type
_entity_poly.pdbx_seq_one_letter_code
_entity_poly.pdbx_strand_id
1 'polypeptide(L)'
;MEVKTEVERRPRMCFLILSFDLFLSVSFSLLFISNLGMEMLSPFDSAWAASSTSQPSGKLNGNVMRGREIFNGKGICYYCHGIDGYIGRRPRLETDTAALIDKLNPPSSDLRNPEVLRLKTNKERARAIREGHPGTGMFPDTTMTDQDLADTLIYLALIRKDPHPEQ
;
A
#
# COMPACT_ATOMS: atom_id res chain seq x y z
N MET A 1 11.16 -1.29 55.31
CA MET A 1 11.09 -0.26 54.26
C MET A 1 9.86 -0.56 53.43
N GLU A 2 8.75 0.08 53.77
CA GLU A 2 7.45 -0.11 53.11
C GLU A 2 7.35 0.85 51.90
N VAL A 3 7.16 0.30 50.72
CA VAL A 3 6.90 1.09 49.53
C VAL A 3 5.38 1.25 49.40
N LYS A 4 4.93 2.44 49.69
CA LYS A 4 3.54 2.87 49.63
C LYS A 4 3.19 3.16 48.18
N THR A 5 2.41 2.30 47.53
CA THR A 5 1.85 2.53 46.18
C THR A 5 0.66 3.45 46.28
N GLU A 6 0.83 4.67 45.84
CA GLU A 6 -0.22 5.68 45.70
C GLU A 6 -1.00 5.44 44.40
N VAL A 7 -2.23 4.96 44.56
CA VAL A 7 -3.18 4.78 43.43
C VAL A 7 -3.86 6.12 43.19
N GLU A 8 -3.41 6.80 42.14
CA GLU A 8 -4.01 8.05 41.66
C GLU A 8 -5.38 7.78 41.03
N ARG A 9 -6.44 8.19 41.73
CA ARG A 9 -7.84 8.17 41.28
C ARG A 9 -8.07 9.30 40.27
N ARG A 10 -8.25 8.98 39.00
CA ARG A 10 -8.77 9.93 38.04
C ARG A 10 -10.26 10.21 38.29
N PRO A 11 -10.70 11.46 38.30
CA PRO A 11 -12.11 11.78 38.43
C PRO A 11 -12.89 11.42 37.17
N ARG A 12 -14.02 10.76 37.40
CA ARG A 12 -15.05 10.48 36.43
C ARG A 12 -15.72 11.79 36.03
N MET A 13 -15.38 12.29 34.85
CA MET A 13 -16.17 13.34 34.20
C MET A 13 -17.09 12.64 33.19
N CYS A 14 -18.20 12.20 33.71
CA CYS A 14 -19.29 11.64 32.90
C CYS A 14 -20.51 12.56 33.05
N PHE A 15 -21.21 12.75 31.94
CA PHE A 15 -22.55 13.33 31.85
C PHE A 15 -22.65 14.87 31.91
N LEU A 16 -22.70 15.47 30.72
CA LEU A 16 -23.64 16.54 30.36
C LEU A 16 -23.43 16.98 28.89
N ILE A 17 -23.67 16.11 27.92
CA ILE A 17 -23.95 16.52 26.55
C ILE A 17 -25.01 15.56 25.96
N LEU A 18 -26.22 15.70 26.40
CA LEU A 18 -27.39 15.04 25.83
C LEU A 18 -28.58 15.99 26.01
N SER A 19 -28.73 17.01 25.18
CA SER A 19 -29.98 17.77 25.08
C SER A 19 -29.97 18.89 24.01
N PHE A 20 -29.16 18.84 22.95
CA PHE A 20 -29.22 19.91 21.94
C PHE A 20 -29.49 19.48 20.51
N ASP A 21 -29.62 18.18 20.22
CA ASP A 21 -29.80 17.70 18.85
C ASP A 21 -31.24 17.35 18.44
N LEU A 22 -32.25 17.71 19.25
CA LEU A 22 -33.64 17.33 18.94
C LEU A 22 -34.49 18.48 18.37
N PHE A 23 -33.95 19.68 18.16
CA PHE A 23 -34.76 20.82 17.66
C PHE A 23 -34.41 21.32 16.26
N LEU A 24 -33.44 20.72 15.58
CA LEU A 24 -33.01 21.18 14.24
C LEU A 24 -33.47 20.25 13.08
N SER A 25 -34.15 19.14 13.36
CA SER A 25 -34.51 18.17 12.31
C SER A 25 -35.92 18.34 11.73
N VAL A 26 -36.74 19.27 12.21
CA VAL A 26 -38.14 19.43 11.75
C VAL A 26 -38.36 20.60 10.79
N SER A 27 -37.41 21.50 10.68
CA SER A 27 -37.60 22.72 9.83
C SER A 27 -37.02 22.60 8.41
N PHE A 28 -36.37 21.49 8.03
CA PHE A 28 -35.76 21.35 6.71
C PHE A 28 -36.55 20.52 5.70
N SER A 29 -37.73 19.99 6.10
CA SER A 29 -38.51 19.09 5.23
C SER A 29 -39.62 19.73 4.43
N LEU A 30 -39.78 21.05 4.47
CA LEU A 30 -40.93 21.74 3.80
C LEU A 30 -40.52 22.70 2.66
N LEU A 31 -39.28 22.73 2.19
CA LEU A 31 -38.84 23.61 1.11
C LEU A 31 -38.36 22.90 -0.17
N PHE A 32 -38.60 21.59 -0.32
CA PHE A 32 -38.16 20.87 -1.52
C PHE A 32 -39.29 20.32 -2.40
N ILE A 33 -40.46 20.94 -2.39
CA ILE A 33 -41.52 20.63 -3.36
C ILE A 33 -41.89 21.89 -4.13
N SER A 34 -41.00 22.38 -4.97
CA SER A 34 -41.36 23.34 -6.05
C SER A 34 -40.15 23.51 -6.97
N ASN A 35 -39.86 22.58 -7.79
CA ASN A 35 -39.18 22.79 -9.08
C ASN A 35 -39.39 21.54 -9.98
N LEU A 36 -40.63 21.36 -10.39
CA LEU A 36 -40.93 20.63 -11.60
C LEU A 36 -40.74 21.59 -12.78
N GLY A 37 -39.84 21.26 -13.68
CA GLY A 37 -39.85 21.79 -15.01
C GLY A 37 -38.67 22.67 -15.37
N MET A 38 -37.63 22.08 -15.88
CA MET A 38 -36.99 22.52 -17.13
C MET A 38 -35.90 21.48 -17.51
N GLU A 39 -36.31 20.56 -18.36
CA GLU A 39 -35.35 19.70 -19.11
C GLU A 39 -34.58 20.60 -20.07
N MET A 40 -33.44 21.09 -19.65
CA MET A 40 -32.41 21.56 -20.58
C MET A 40 -31.57 20.33 -20.95
N LEU A 41 -31.82 19.84 -22.16
CA LEU A 41 -30.91 18.93 -22.85
C LEU A 41 -29.53 19.58 -22.92
N SER A 42 -28.63 19.11 -22.04
CA SER A 42 -27.21 19.37 -22.16
C SER A 42 -26.57 18.24 -22.95
N PRO A 43 -26.04 18.49 -24.16
CA PRO A 43 -25.38 17.46 -24.95
C PRO A 43 -23.93 17.21 -24.50
N PHE A 44 -23.65 17.27 -23.21
CA PHE A 44 -22.30 17.09 -22.66
C PHE A 44 -22.11 15.85 -21.80
N ASP A 45 -23.12 14.96 -21.70
CA ASP A 45 -23.06 13.77 -20.85
C ASP A 45 -22.57 12.49 -21.55
N SER A 46 -21.71 12.61 -22.56
CA SER A 46 -21.27 11.42 -23.28
C SER A 46 -19.74 11.17 -23.27
N ALA A 47 -18.98 11.77 -22.37
CA ALA A 47 -17.54 11.63 -22.40
C ALA A 47 -16.90 10.99 -21.14
N TRP A 48 -17.68 10.60 -20.12
CA TRP A 48 -17.11 9.94 -18.94
C TRP A 48 -17.51 8.47 -18.80
N ALA A 49 -18.08 7.87 -19.82
CA ALA A 49 -18.32 6.46 -19.84
C ALA A 49 -17.06 5.71 -20.23
N ALA A 50 -16.40 5.18 -19.22
CA ALA A 50 -15.57 3.98 -19.30
C ALA A 50 -14.50 3.95 -20.38
N SER A 51 -13.40 4.61 -20.18
CA SER A 51 -12.13 4.07 -20.66
C SER A 51 -11.67 2.95 -19.71
N SER A 52 -12.46 1.90 -19.57
CA SER A 52 -11.91 0.57 -19.33
C SER A 52 -11.27 0.14 -20.65
N THR A 53 -10.15 0.77 -20.97
CA THR A 53 -9.25 0.31 -22.01
C THR A 53 -8.74 -1.04 -21.52
N SER A 54 -9.40 -2.11 -21.97
CA SER A 54 -8.78 -3.42 -22.05
C SER A 54 -7.53 -3.20 -22.89
N GLN A 55 -6.40 -3.00 -22.23
CA GLN A 55 -5.12 -2.96 -22.93
C GLN A 55 -4.99 -4.29 -23.68
N PRO A 56 -4.72 -4.23 -25.00
CA PRO A 56 -4.37 -5.43 -25.73
C PRO A 56 -3.20 -6.08 -24.98
N SER A 57 -3.15 -7.41 -24.98
CA SER A 57 -2.10 -8.24 -24.39
C SER A 57 -0.75 -8.01 -25.11
N GLY A 58 -0.32 -6.74 -25.12
CA GLY A 58 1.00 -6.31 -25.51
C GLY A 58 1.97 -6.58 -24.36
N LYS A 59 3.17 -7.00 -24.66
CA LYS A 59 4.28 -7.13 -23.71
C LYS A 59 4.31 -5.88 -22.83
N LEU A 60 4.05 -6.05 -21.54
CA LEU A 60 4.07 -4.95 -20.57
C LEU A 60 5.50 -4.40 -20.50
N ASN A 61 5.68 -3.15 -20.88
CA ASN A 61 6.95 -2.47 -20.73
C ASN A 61 7.02 -1.86 -19.32
N GLY A 62 7.98 -2.31 -18.53
CA GLY A 62 8.19 -1.78 -17.18
C GLY A 62 8.84 -0.39 -17.21
N ASN A 63 8.46 0.45 -16.25
CA ASN A 63 9.03 1.77 -16.02
C ASN A 63 9.83 1.77 -14.71
N VAL A 64 11.13 2.02 -14.79
CA VAL A 64 12.05 2.00 -13.63
C VAL A 64 11.65 2.99 -12.54
N MET A 65 11.26 4.21 -12.91
CA MET A 65 10.91 5.24 -11.92
C MET A 65 9.64 4.88 -11.17
N ARG A 66 8.61 4.42 -11.87
CA ARG A 66 7.39 3.92 -11.24
C ARG A 66 7.66 2.68 -10.39
N GLY A 67 8.49 1.77 -10.87
CA GLY A 67 8.90 0.59 -10.09
C GLY A 67 9.59 0.98 -8.78
N ARG A 68 10.44 2.01 -8.79
CA ARG A 68 11.05 2.57 -7.58
C ARG A 68 10.01 3.15 -6.63
N GLU A 69 9.04 3.91 -7.14
CA GLU A 69 7.96 4.49 -6.35
C GLU A 69 7.08 3.40 -5.72
N ILE A 70 6.78 2.34 -6.46
CA ILE A 70 6.03 1.20 -5.95
C ILE A 70 6.82 0.48 -4.86
N PHE A 71 8.09 0.19 -5.09
CA PHE A 71 8.97 -0.50 -4.15
C PHE A 71 9.09 0.25 -2.82
N ASN A 72 9.28 1.58 -2.87
CA ASN A 72 9.42 2.44 -1.69
C ASN A 72 8.09 3.02 -1.19
N GLY A 73 6.95 2.60 -1.73
CA GLY A 73 5.63 3.11 -1.39
C GLY A 73 4.62 1.99 -1.22
N LYS A 74 3.62 1.93 -2.11
CA LYS A 74 2.48 1.03 -1.94
C LYS A 74 2.83 -0.47 -1.88
N GLY A 75 3.93 -0.89 -2.49
CA GLY A 75 4.40 -2.27 -2.44
C GLY A 75 5.07 -2.65 -1.12
N ILE A 76 5.32 -1.68 -0.23
CA ILE A 76 5.95 -1.84 1.11
C ILE A 76 7.22 -2.69 1.16
N CYS A 77 7.85 -2.97 0.01
CA CYS A 77 9.05 -3.82 -0.09
C CYS A 77 10.21 -3.30 0.78
N TYR A 78 10.31 -1.96 0.87
CA TYR A 78 11.38 -1.27 1.61
C TYR A 78 11.33 -1.49 3.13
N TYR A 79 10.21 -1.96 3.69
CA TYR A 79 10.14 -2.30 5.12
C TYR A 79 11.12 -3.41 5.49
N CYS A 80 11.15 -4.45 4.67
CA CYS A 80 12.02 -5.61 4.87
C CYS A 80 13.35 -5.48 4.14
N HIS A 81 13.33 -4.97 2.90
CA HIS A 81 14.51 -4.92 2.03
C HIS A 81 15.29 -3.60 2.09
N GLY A 82 14.79 -2.61 2.86
CA GLY A 82 15.38 -1.28 2.99
C GLY A 82 15.05 -0.35 1.81
N ILE A 83 15.17 0.94 2.04
CA ILE A 83 14.91 1.99 1.05
C ILE A 83 15.84 1.76 -0.14
N ASP A 84 15.29 1.74 -1.33
CA ASP A 84 15.99 1.44 -2.58
C ASP A 84 16.75 0.11 -2.59
N GLY A 85 16.30 -0.87 -1.78
CA GLY A 85 16.92 -2.18 -1.67
C GLY A 85 18.20 -2.21 -0.84
N TYR A 86 18.54 -1.14 -0.13
CA TYR A 86 19.66 -1.11 0.82
C TYR A 86 19.21 -1.66 2.18
N ILE A 87 19.56 -2.90 2.49
CA ILE A 87 19.10 -3.60 3.69
C ILE A 87 19.39 -2.85 5.01
N GLY A 88 20.45 -2.06 5.06
CA GLY A 88 20.79 -1.22 6.21
C GLY A 88 20.04 0.13 6.27
N ARG A 89 19.19 0.46 5.29
CA ARG A 89 18.48 1.75 5.20
C ARG A 89 16.98 1.53 5.35
N ARG A 90 16.56 0.98 6.47
CA ARG A 90 15.13 0.79 6.76
C ARG A 90 14.46 2.10 7.16
N PRO A 91 13.17 2.29 6.86
CA PRO A 91 12.41 3.43 7.36
C PRO A 91 12.26 3.32 8.89
N ARG A 92 11.85 4.43 9.52
CA ARG A 92 11.43 4.36 10.91
C ARG A 92 10.08 3.65 10.97
N LEU A 93 10.06 2.48 11.57
CA LEU A 93 8.87 1.65 11.76
C LEU A 93 8.41 1.73 13.22
N GLU A 94 7.14 1.39 13.46
CA GLU A 94 6.63 1.12 14.80
C GLU A 94 7.42 -0.04 15.43
N THR A 95 7.62 0.05 16.75
CA THR A 95 8.49 -0.87 17.50
C THR A 95 8.14 -2.34 17.27
N ASP A 96 6.85 -2.66 17.27
CA ASP A 96 6.39 -4.04 17.09
C ASP A 96 6.66 -4.56 15.67
N THR A 97 6.45 -3.71 14.67
CA THR A 97 6.74 -4.03 13.26
C THR A 97 8.24 -4.25 13.05
N ALA A 98 9.07 -3.37 13.59
CA ALA A 98 10.52 -3.53 13.53
C ALA A 98 10.98 -4.85 14.19
N ALA A 99 10.45 -5.15 15.37
CA ALA A 99 10.77 -6.38 16.11
C ALA A 99 10.33 -7.66 15.35
N LEU A 100 9.21 -7.61 14.62
CA LEU A 100 8.76 -8.73 13.77
C LEU A 100 9.72 -8.95 12.60
N ILE A 101 10.13 -7.87 11.93
CA ILE A 101 11.05 -7.95 10.79
C ILE A 101 12.43 -8.46 11.24
N ASP A 102 12.91 -8.05 12.41
CA ASP A 102 14.20 -8.47 12.93
C ASP A 102 14.22 -9.96 13.35
N LYS A 103 13.05 -10.54 13.61
CA LYS A 103 12.89 -11.97 13.94
C LYS A 103 12.67 -12.86 12.73
N LEU A 104 12.63 -12.33 11.51
CA LEU A 104 12.45 -13.14 10.32
C LEU A 104 13.56 -14.19 10.17
N ASN A 105 13.15 -15.43 9.93
CA ASN A 105 14.06 -16.54 9.67
C ASN A 105 13.59 -17.34 8.44
N PRO A 106 14.30 -17.30 7.32
CA PRO A 106 15.53 -16.53 7.10
C PRO A 106 15.29 -15.02 7.12
N PRO A 107 16.32 -14.20 7.38
CA PRO A 107 16.23 -12.76 7.30
C PRO A 107 16.01 -12.29 5.87
N SER A 108 15.53 -11.07 5.72
CA SER A 108 15.31 -10.44 4.40
C SER A 108 16.61 -10.40 3.60
N SER A 109 16.56 -10.82 2.34
CA SER A 109 17.73 -10.82 1.46
C SER A 109 18.14 -9.39 1.08
N ASP A 110 19.45 -9.15 1.01
CA ASP A 110 20.01 -7.95 0.42
C ASP A 110 19.83 -7.99 -1.11
N LEU A 111 18.90 -7.17 -1.61
CA LEU A 111 18.58 -7.16 -3.04
C LEU A 111 19.68 -6.58 -3.92
N ARG A 112 20.67 -5.92 -3.35
CA ARG A 112 21.81 -5.33 -4.07
C ARG A 112 23.04 -6.24 -4.11
N ASN A 113 23.02 -7.34 -3.37
CA ASN A 113 24.08 -8.34 -3.42
C ASN A 113 23.65 -9.51 -4.29
N PRO A 114 24.13 -9.60 -5.56
CA PRO A 114 23.72 -10.66 -6.50
C PRO A 114 24.12 -12.06 -6.04
N GLU A 115 25.13 -12.21 -5.18
CA GLU A 115 25.64 -13.48 -4.72
C GLU A 115 24.67 -14.22 -3.78
N VAL A 116 23.89 -13.44 -2.98
CA VAL A 116 22.94 -14.02 -2.04
C VAL A 116 21.55 -14.23 -2.64
N LEU A 117 21.31 -13.74 -3.86
CA LEU A 117 19.99 -13.77 -4.50
C LEU A 117 19.74 -15.10 -5.21
N ARG A 118 18.68 -15.80 -4.79
CA ARG A 118 18.30 -17.12 -5.33
C ARG A 118 17.42 -17.03 -6.57
N LEU A 119 16.47 -16.09 -6.59
CA LEU A 119 15.55 -15.91 -7.72
C LEU A 119 16.26 -15.21 -8.88
N LYS A 120 16.54 -15.96 -9.95
CA LYS A 120 17.36 -15.47 -11.06
C LYS A 120 16.54 -14.81 -12.18
N THR A 121 15.30 -15.26 -12.39
CA THR A 121 14.45 -14.79 -13.49
C THR A 121 13.34 -13.85 -12.99
N ASN A 122 12.84 -12.98 -13.89
CA ASN A 122 11.68 -12.15 -13.61
C ASN A 122 10.42 -12.99 -13.33
N LYS A 123 10.28 -14.16 -13.96
CA LYS A 123 9.18 -15.08 -13.70
C LYS A 123 9.17 -15.58 -12.25
N GLU A 124 10.33 -15.97 -11.72
CA GLU A 124 10.45 -16.43 -10.32
C GLU A 124 10.17 -15.28 -9.36
N ARG A 125 10.68 -14.07 -9.65
CA ARG A 125 10.43 -12.86 -8.83
C ARG A 125 8.97 -12.45 -8.85
N ALA A 126 8.34 -12.44 -10.03
CA ALA A 126 6.91 -12.16 -10.19
C ALA A 126 6.08 -13.12 -9.34
N ARG A 127 6.40 -14.40 -9.41
CA ARG A 127 5.73 -15.43 -8.61
C ARG A 127 5.92 -15.18 -7.11
N ALA A 128 7.14 -14.91 -6.65
CA ALA A 128 7.42 -14.63 -5.26
C ALA A 128 6.69 -13.37 -4.75
N ILE A 129 6.53 -12.34 -5.58
CA ILE A 129 5.74 -11.15 -5.23
C ILE A 129 4.26 -11.49 -5.13
N ARG A 130 3.70 -12.20 -6.13
CA ARG A 130 2.27 -12.52 -6.19
C ARG A 130 1.82 -13.56 -5.16
N GLU A 131 2.62 -14.59 -4.96
CA GLU A 131 2.26 -15.76 -4.16
C GLU A 131 2.96 -15.80 -2.80
N GLY A 132 3.87 -14.86 -2.56
CA GLY A 132 4.80 -14.92 -1.44
C GLY A 132 5.96 -15.89 -1.71
N HIS A 133 6.91 -15.95 -0.79
CA HIS A 133 8.06 -16.85 -0.91
C HIS A 133 7.99 -17.90 0.21
N PRO A 134 7.57 -19.13 -0.09
CA PRO A 134 7.39 -20.17 0.90
C PRO A 134 8.65 -20.40 1.75
N GLY A 135 8.46 -20.59 3.06
CA GLY A 135 9.56 -20.76 4.01
C GLY A 135 10.29 -19.48 4.40
N THR A 136 9.74 -18.32 4.05
CA THR A 136 10.27 -16.99 4.43
C THR A 136 9.16 -16.10 4.98
N GLY A 137 9.51 -14.92 5.50
CA GLY A 137 8.53 -13.90 5.91
C GLY A 137 7.98 -13.04 4.77
N MET A 138 8.30 -13.35 3.51
CA MET A 138 7.76 -12.63 2.36
C MET A 138 6.35 -13.13 2.04
N PHE A 139 5.35 -12.33 2.37
CA PHE A 139 3.95 -12.63 2.12
C PHE A 139 3.48 -12.16 0.72
N PRO A 140 2.35 -12.69 0.20
CA PRO A 140 1.82 -12.31 -1.10
C PRO A 140 1.44 -10.84 -1.19
N ASP A 141 1.76 -10.19 -2.30
CA ASP A 141 1.19 -8.89 -2.64
C ASP A 141 0.01 -9.05 -3.60
N THR A 142 -1.19 -8.77 -3.11
CA THR A 142 -2.44 -8.83 -3.86
C THR A 142 -2.92 -7.47 -4.35
N THR A 143 -2.16 -6.41 -4.09
CA THR A 143 -2.56 -5.01 -4.36
C THR A 143 -1.99 -4.47 -5.67
N MET A 144 -0.89 -5.03 -6.15
CA MET A 144 -0.25 -4.62 -7.40
C MET A 144 -1.06 -5.03 -8.63
N THR A 145 -1.24 -4.11 -9.57
CA THR A 145 -1.69 -4.43 -10.93
C THR A 145 -0.58 -5.16 -11.70
N ASP A 146 -0.88 -5.71 -12.88
CA ASP A 146 0.14 -6.34 -13.73
C ASP A 146 1.18 -5.31 -14.21
N GLN A 147 0.76 -4.07 -14.46
CA GLN A 147 1.68 -2.99 -14.80
C GLN A 147 2.59 -2.61 -13.63
N ASP A 148 2.05 -2.52 -12.41
CA ASP A 148 2.86 -2.28 -11.22
C ASP A 148 3.92 -3.36 -11.00
N LEU A 149 3.54 -4.60 -11.23
CA LEU A 149 4.47 -5.73 -11.16
C LEU A 149 5.56 -5.62 -12.22
N ALA A 150 5.20 -5.31 -13.48
CA ALA A 150 6.17 -5.12 -14.55
C ALA A 150 7.16 -3.98 -14.22
N ASP A 151 6.66 -2.85 -13.74
CA ASP A 151 7.48 -1.70 -13.32
C ASP A 151 8.42 -2.09 -12.18
N THR A 152 7.90 -2.81 -11.18
CA THR A 152 8.70 -3.29 -10.04
C THR A 152 9.79 -4.26 -10.48
N LEU A 153 9.49 -5.18 -11.39
CA LEU A 153 10.48 -6.16 -11.88
C LEU A 153 11.64 -5.49 -12.63
N ILE A 154 11.37 -4.49 -13.47
CA ILE A 154 12.44 -3.73 -14.15
C ILE A 154 13.28 -2.93 -13.13
N TYR A 155 12.65 -2.35 -12.13
CA TYR A 155 13.39 -1.69 -11.05
C TYR A 155 14.26 -2.69 -10.25
N LEU A 156 13.72 -3.85 -9.92
CA LEU A 156 14.48 -4.91 -9.26
C LEU A 156 15.68 -5.36 -10.10
N ALA A 157 15.51 -5.53 -11.41
CA ALA A 157 16.61 -5.89 -12.31
C ALA A 157 17.72 -4.82 -12.28
N LEU A 158 17.35 -3.53 -12.26
CA LEU A 158 18.30 -2.43 -12.15
C LEU A 158 19.11 -2.48 -10.85
N ILE A 159 18.44 -2.57 -9.69
CA ILE A 159 19.14 -2.55 -8.38
C ILE A 159 20.00 -3.78 -8.16
N ARG A 160 19.63 -4.90 -8.77
CA ARG A 160 20.37 -6.18 -8.75
C ARG A 160 21.51 -6.22 -9.76
N LYS A 161 21.57 -5.25 -10.67
CA LYS A 161 22.51 -5.22 -11.78
C LYS A 161 22.41 -6.47 -12.68
N ASP A 162 21.19 -6.91 -12.92
CA ASP A 162 20.94 -8.08 -13.77
C ASP A 162 21.41 -7.80 -15.20
N PRO A 163 22.16 -8.71 -15.83
CA PRO A 163 22.68 -8.52 -17.19
C PRO A 163 21.58 -8.54 -18.25
N HIS A 164 20.45 -9.18 -17.94
CA HIS A 164 19.28 -9.31 -18.84
C HIS A 164 18.01 -8.94 -18.08
N PRO A 165 17.70 -7.67 -17.93
CA PRO A 165 16.59 -7.20 -17.08
C PRO A 165 15.20 -7.64 -17.59
N GLU A 166 15.11 -8.09 -18.84
CA GLU A 166 13.83 -8.45 -19.48
C GLU A 166 13.47 -9.95 -19.41
N GLN A 167 14.33 -10.78 -18.81
CA GLN A 167 14.13 -12.23 -18.69
C GLN A 167 13.45 -12.66 -17.41
#